data_23423ff43cdf1582cb66c32c0aa14879
#
_entry.id   23423ff43cdf1582cb66c32c0aa14879
#
_cell.length_a   1.000
_cell.length_b   1.000
_cell.length_c   1.000
_cell.angle_alpha   90.00
_cell.angle_beta   90.00
_cell.angle_gamma   90.00
#
_symmetry.space_group_name_H-M   'P 1'
#
loop_
_entity.id
_entity.type
_entity.pdbx_description
1 polymer ?
#
loop_
_entity_poly.entity_id
_entity_poly.type
_entity_poly.pdbx_seq_one_letter_code
_entity_poly.pdbx_strand_id
1 'polypeptide(L)'
;YKRQILRKIRRKNIPMTLEGIEENIRDIAGIRVICSFPDDIYELAESFLRQDDITLIERKDYIKNPKESGYRSLHLIVQVPIFLQNTKKLVYVEVQFRTIAMDFWASLEHKLQYKKNIPESQAKFLKDELYDCAQQSAALDKRMQNIRNVIAESETKEEEKQDFLPIFLRENKG
;
A
#
# COMPACT_ATOMS: atom_id res chain seq x y z
N TYR A 1 -18.06 -5.77 -7.01
CA TYR A 1 -17.82 -6.26 -5.65
C TYR A 1 -18.53 -7.60 -5.40
N LYS A 2 -19.86 -7.69 -5.46
CA LYS A 2 -20.63 -8.93 -5.25
C LYS A 2 -20.15 -10.11 -6.12
N ARG A 3 -19.84 -9.88 -7.40
CA ARG A 3 -19.32 -10.91 -8.32
C ARG A 3 -17.93 -11.43 -7.94
N GLN A 4 -17.08 -10.62 -7.33
CA GLN A 4 -15.74 -11.02 -6.88
C GLN A 4 -15.83 -11.94 -5.65
N ILE A 5 -16.68 -11.60 -4.68
CA ILE A 5 -16.96 -12.44 -3.51
C ILE A 5 -17.49 -13.80 -3.95
N LEU A 6 -18.50 -13.85 -4.82
CA LEU A 6 -19.05 -15.08 -5.35
C LEU A 6 -18.00 -15.96 -6.06
N ARG A 7 -17.08 -15.36 -6.82
CA ARG A 7 -15.97 -16.09 -7.45
C ARG A 7 -15.02 -16.70 -6.42
N LYS A 8 -14.71 -15.97 -5.34
CA LYS A 8 -13.85 -16.47 -4.25
C LYS A 8 -14.51 -17.62 -3.50
N ILE A 9 -15.81 -17.50 -3.19
CA ILE A 9 -16.61 -18.52 -2.54
C ILE A 9 -16.55 -19.82 -3.37
N ARG A 10 -16.85 -19.75 -4.66
CA ARG A 10 -16.82 -20.90 -5.56
C ARG A 10 -15.42 -21.52 -5.70
N ARG A 11 -14.38 -20.68 -5.86
CA ARG A 11 -13.00 -21.15 -6.03
C ARG A 11 -12.45 -21.84 -4.79
N LYS A 12 -12.82 -21.37 -3.60
CA LYS A 12 -12.35 -21.90 -2.31
C LYS A 12 -13.31 -22.92 -1.69
N ASN A 13 -14.42 -23.24 -2.37
CA ASN A 13 -15.46 -24.14 -1.89
C ASN A 13 -15.98 -23.76 -0.49
N ILE A 14 -16.20 -22.46 -0.26
CA ILE A 14 -16.66 -21.90 1.01
C ILE A 14 -18.19 -22.07 1.12
N PRO A 15 -18.73 -22.45 2.29
CA PRO A 15 -20.18 -22.45 2.51
C PRO A 15 -20.78 -21.06 2.23
N MET A 16 -21.92 -21.02 1.51
CA MET A 16 -22.59 -19.78 1.13
C MET A 16 -23.46 -19.24 2.29
N THR A 17 -22.88 -19.18 3.48
CA THR A 17 -23.47 -18.61 4.70
C THR A 17 -22.70 -17.37 5.10
N LEU A 18 -23.28 -16.50 5.91
CA LEU A 18 -22.61 -15.29 6.39
C LEU A 18 -21.39 -15.67 7.23
N GLU A 19 -21.51 -16.66 8.08
CA GLU A 19 -20.45 -17.19 8.94
C GLU A 19 -19.30 -17.74 8.08
N GLY A 20 -19.63 -18.59 7.10
CA GLY A 20 -18.63 -19.17 6.18
C GLY A 20 -17.88 -18.10 5.39
N ILE A 21 -18.55 -17.02 4.99
CA ILE A 21 -17.94 -15.89 4.29
C ILE A 21 -17.02 -15.11 5.25
N GLU A 22 -17.49 -14.78 6.44
CA GLU A 22 -16.73 -14.01 7.44
C GLU A 22 -15.45 -14.73 7.87
N GLU A 23 -15.50 -16.03 8.07
CA GLU A 23 -14.36 -16.84 8.50
C GLU A 23 -13.29 -17.03 7.41
N ASN A 24 -13.72 -17.13 6.15
CA ASN A 24 -12.84 -17.54 5.05
C ASN A 24 -12.44 -16.43 4.08
N ILE A 25 -13.14 -15.28 4.07
CA ILE A 25 -12.85 -14.15 3.19
C ILE A 25 -12.48 -12.93 4.03
N ARG A 26 -11.19 -12.71 4.20
CA ARG A 26 -10.63 -11.66 5.07
C ARG A 26 -10.44 -10.30 4.38
N ASP A 27 -10.77 -10.19 3.10
CA ASP A 27 -10.62 -8.99 2.27
C ASP A 27 -11.96 -8.43 1.73
N ILE A 28 -13.04 -8.63 2.48
CA ILE A 28 -14.36 -8.07 2.16
C ILE A 28 -14.34 -6.56 2.39
N ALA A 29 -13.84 -6.11 3.54
CA ALA A 29 -13.57 -4.72 3.79
C ALA A 29 -12.13 -4.41 3.37
N GLY A 30 -11.96 -3.37 2.55
CA GLY A 30 -10.66 -2.96 2.04
C GLY A 30 -10.50 -1.45 2.08
N ILE A 31 -9.34 -1.01 2.57
CA ILE A 31 -8.91 0.38 2.59
C ILE A 31 -7.65 0.50 1.77
N ARG A 32 -7.50 1.60 1.02
CA ARG A 32 -6.27 1.96 0.34
C ARG A 32 -5.72 3.25 0.90
N VAL A 33 -4.46 3.22 1.27
CA VAL A 33 -3.69 4.35 1.77
C VAL A 33 -2.62 4.68 0.74
N ILE A 34 -2.60 5.93 0.27
CA ILE A 34 -1.62 6.40 -0.70
C ILE A 34 -0.64 7.30 0.03
N CYS A 35 0.64 6.93 -0.02
CA CYS A 35 1.77 7.66 0.55
C CYS A 35 2.56 8.35 -0.57
N SER A 36 3.30 9.39 -0.20
CA SER A 36 4.15 10.10 -1.16
C SER A 36 5.39 9.28 -1.51
N PHE A 37 6.00 8.64 -0.52
CA PHE A 37 7.28 7.94 -0.66
C PHE A 37 7.24 6.52 -0.09
N PRO A 38 8.12 5.62 -0.57
CA PRO A 38 8.19 4.24 -0.07
C PRO A 38 8.40 4.12 1.44
N ASP A 39 9.23 4.97 2.05
CA ASP A 39 9.53 4.92 3.48
C ASP A 39 8.30 5.29 4.32
N ASP A 40 7.49 6.28 3.86
CA ASP A 40 6.26 6.69 4.52
C ASP A 40 5.28 5.52 4.68
N ILE A 41 5.30 4.55 3.74
CA ILE A 41 4.46 3.36 3.81
C ILE A 41 4.77 2.56 5.06
N TYR A 42 6.05 2.34 5.34
CA TYR A 42 6.46 1.54 6.50
C TYR A 42 6.24 2.28 7.80
N GLU A 43 6.58 3.56 7.87
CA GLU A 43 6.36 4.41 9.05
C GLU A 43 4.88 4.47 9.42
N LEU A 44 4.01 4.71 8.43
CA LEU A 44 2.58 4.79 8.65
C LEU A 44 1.97 3.43 9.01
N ALA A 45 2.43 2.34 8.36
CA ALA A 45 1.99 0.99 8.67
C ALA A 45 2.35 0.57 10.11
N GLU A 46 3.58 0.86 10.56
CA GLU A 46 3.99 0.56 11.93
C GLU A 46 3.24 1.45 12.95
N SER A 47 3.00 2.73 12.63
CA SER A 47 2.18 3.61 13.47
C SER A 47 0.73 3.12 13.59
N PHE A 48 0.16 2.65 12.49
CA PHE A 48 -1.16 2.05 12.44
C PHE A 48 -1.25 0.79 13.31
N LEU A 49 -0.24 -0.08 13.24
CA LEU A 49 -0.21 -1.33 14.00
C LEU A 49 0.05 -1.14 15.51
N ARG A 50 0.48 0.04 15.95
CA ARG A 50 0.62 0.37 17.39
C ARG A 50 -0.69 0.75 18.07
N GLN A 51 -1.80 0.86 17.34
CA GLN A 51 -3.12 1.13 17.92
C GLN A 51 -3.61 -0.08 18.73
N ASP A 52 -4.12 0.15 19.92
CA ASP A 52 -4.53 -0.91 20.87
C ASP A 52 -5.72 -1.77 20.37
N ASP A 53 -6.51 -1.22 19.47
CA ASP A 53 -7.70 -1.86 18.91
C ASP A 53 -7.44 -2.56 17.56
N ILE A 54 -6.20 -2.59 17.09
CA ILE A 54 -5.81 -3.21 15.83
C ILE A 54 -4.95 -4.45 16.08
N THR A 55 -5.40 -5.58 15.57
CA THR A 55 -4.62 -6.83 15.62
C THR A 55 -4.17 -7.23 14.23
N LEU A 56 -2.86 -7.32 14.02
CA LEU A 56 -2.29 -7.82 12.77
C LEU A 56 -2.51 -9.34 12.64
N ILE A 57 -3.12 -9.76 11.54
CA ILE A 57 -3.38 -11.17 11.20
C ILE A 57 -2.40 -11.66 10.14
N GLU A 58 -2.14 -10.85 9.10
CA GLU A 58 -1.26 -11.24 8.01
C GLU A 58 -0.61 -9.99 7.39
N ARG A 59 0.69 -10.09 7.05
CA ARG A 59 1.45 -9.07 6.34
C ARG A 59 2.01 -9.65 5.04
N LYS A 60 1.71 -9.00 3.91
CA LYS A 60 2.24 -9.33 2.58
C LYS A 60 2.98 -8.13 2.02
N ASP A 61 4.28 -8.21 1.98
CA ASP A 61 5.13 -7.12 1.49
C ASP A 61 5.52 -7.38 0.03
N TYR A 62 4.68 -6.91 -0.88
CA TYR A 62 4.95 -6.92 -2.31
C TYR A 62 5.82 -5.75 -2.78
N ILE A 63 6.26 -4.86 -1.87
CA ILE A 63 7.26 -3.84 -2.19
C ILE A 63 8.64 -4.47 -2.21
N LYS A 64 8.95 -5.27 -1.17
CA LYS A 64 10.20 -6.03 -1.07
C LYS A 64 10.23 -7.24 -1.99
N ASN A 65 9.09 -7.92 -2.12
CA ASN A 65 8.92 -9.13 -2.93
C ASN A 65 7.80 -8.92 -3.97
N PRO A 66 8.04 -8.20 -5.07
CA PRO A 66 7.04 -7.92 -6.09
C PRO A 66 6.47 -9.21 -6.69
N LYS A 67 5.20 -9.15 -7.12
CA LYS A 67 4.61 -10.25 -7.88
C LYS A 67 5.27 -10.38 -9.25
N GLU A 68 5.12 -11.51 -9.91
CA GLU A 68 5.62 -11.76 -11.27
C GLU A 68 5.18 -10.70 -12.30
N SER A 69 4.01 -10.09 -12.09
CA SER A 69 3.51 -9.00 -12.93
C SER A 69 4.21 -7.65 -12.69
N GLY A 70 5.08 -7.54 -11.69
CA GLY A 70 5.65 -6.28 -11.23
C GLY A 70 4.80 -5.52 -10.21
N TYR A 71 3.65 -6.07 -9.81
CA TYR A 71 2.76 -5.44 -8.82
C TYR A 71 3.45 -5.24 -7.47
N ARG A 72 3.31 -4.04 -6.91
CA ARG A 72 3.88 -3.61 -5.62
C ARG A 72 2.81 -3.00 -4.73
N SER A 73 2.80 -3.37 -3.47
CA SER A 73 1.98 -2.79 -2.39
C SER A 73 2.35 -3.47 -1.08
N LEU A 74 2.22 -2.80 0.05
CA LEU A 74 2.19 -3.46 1.35
C LEU A 74 0.74 -3.75 1.71
N HIS A 75 0.42 -5.03 1.98
CA HIS A 75 -0.91 -5.45 2.40
C HIS A 75 -0.87 -5.91 3.86
N LEU A 76 -1.75 -5.36 4.66
CA LEU A 76 -2.00 -5.80 6.02
C LEU A 76 -3.43 -6.31 6.10
N ILE A 77 -3.59 -7.56 6.55
CA ILE A 77 -4.89 -8.06 7.01
C ILE A 77 -4.91 -7.83 8.52
N VAL A 78 -5.82 -7.01 8.94
CA VAL A 78 -5.99 -6.68 10.36
C VAL A 78 -7.38 -7.08 10.84
N GLN A 79 -7.50 -7.25 12.15
CA GLN A 79 -8.77 -7.41 12.82
C GLN A 79 -9.03 -6.16 13.65
N VAL A 80 -10.20 -5.53 13.45
CA VAL A 80 -10.61 -4.32 14.14
C VAL A 80 -11.99 -4.50 14.78
N PRO A 81 -12.25 -3.88 15.93
CA PRO A 81 -13.57 -3.92 16.54
C PRO A 81 -14.54 -2.98 15.83
N ILE A 82 -15.75 -3.46 15.58
CA ILE A 82 -16.88 -2.61 15.28
C ILE A 82 -17.89 -2.68 16.43
N PHE A 83 -18.46 -1.54 16.77
CA PHE A 83 -19.43 -1.43 17.85
C PHE A 83 -20.84 -1.34 17.24
N LEU A 84 -21.60 -2.39 17.46
CA LEU A 84 -23.03 -2.46 17.12
C LEU A 84 -23.84 -2.04 18.35
N GLN A 85 -25.15 -1.82 18.18
CA GLN A 85 -26.01 -1.31 19.23
C GLN A 85 -25.88 -2.07 20.57
N ASN A 86 -25.75 -3.40 20.53
CA ASN A 86 -25.73 -4.25 21.72
C ASN A 86 -24.51 -5.20 21.77
N THR A 87 -23.59 -5.13 20.80
CA THR A 87 -22.46 -6.06 20.73
C THR A 87 -21.24 -5.41 20.12
N LYS A 88 -20.05 -5.86 20.56
CA LYS A 88 -18.77 -5.58 19.92
C LYS A 88 -18.44 -6.79 19.03
N LYS A 89 -18.14 -6.56 17.77
CA LYS A 89 -17.75 -7.58 16.81
C LYS A 89 -16.37 -7.27 16.21
N LEU A 90 -15.51 -8.27 16.12
CA LEU A 90 -14.24 -8.15 15.42
C LEU A 90 -14.45 -8.47 13.93
N VAL A 91 -13.93 -7.63 13.06
CA VAL A 91 -14.02 -7.79 11.61
C VAL A 91 -12.65 -7.72 10.95
N TYR A 92 -12.48 -8.47 9.86
CA TYR A 92 -11.27 -8.42 9.06
C TYR A 92 -11.31 -7.27 8.06
N VAL A 93 -10.19 -6.54 7.96
CA VAL A 93 -10.01 -5.46 7.01
C VAL A 93 -8.67 -5.64 6.30
N GLU A 94 -8.64 -5.57 4.97
CA GLU A 94 -7.41 -5.47 4.20
C GLU A 94 -7.03 -4.00 4.06
N VAL A 95 -5.85 -3.62 4.54
CA VAL A 95 -5.28 -2.29 4.33
C VAL A 95 -4.14 -2.40 3.33
N GLN A 96 -4.26 -1.69 2.21
CA GLN A 96 -3.27 -1.66 1.14
C GLN A 96 -2.55 -0.32 1.15
N PHE A 97 -1.26 -0.33 1.43
CA PHE A 97 -0.41 0.86 1.36
C PHE A 97 0.36 0.87 0.04
N ARG A 98 0.34 2.00 -0.64
CA ARG A 98 1.02 2.22 -1.92
C ARG A 98 1.62 3.62 -1.99
N THR A 99 2.64 3.80 -2.82
CA THR A 99 2.98 5.13 -3.30
C THR A 99 2.03 5.55 -4.42
N ILE A 100 2.10 6.83 -4.81
CA ILE A 100 1.38 7.36 -5.98
C ILE A 100 1.74 6.56 -7.23
N ALA A 101 3.02 6.25 -7.45
CA ALA A 101 3.49 5.51 -8.62
C ALA A 101 3.02 4.04 -8.61
N MET A 102 3.01 3.39 -7.45
CA MET A 102 2.46 2.03 -7.29
C MET A 102 0.96 2.00 -7.59
N ASP A 103 0.20 2.99 -7.11
CA ASP A 103 -1.25 3.04 -7.35
C ASP A 103 -1.59 3.39 -8.80
N PHE A 104 -0.82 4.28 -9.42
CA PHE A 104 -0.92 4.59 -10.85
C PHE A 104 -0.81 3.32 -11.69
N TRP A 105 0.29 2.57 -11.53
CA TRP A 105 0.52 1.34 -12.29
C TRP A 105 -0.56 0.28 -12.02
N ALA A 106 -0.87 -0.01 -10.76
CA ALA A 106 -1.83 -1.05 -10.39
C ALA A 106 -3.26 -0.73 -10.87
N SER A 107 -3.63 0.54 -10.89
CA SER A 107 -4.96 0.97 -11.35
C SER A 107 -5.12 0.83 -12.85
N LEU A 108 -4.06 1.08 -13.62
CA LEU A 108 -4.05 0.94 -15.08
C LEU A 108 -3.95 -0.53 -15.50
N GLU A 109 -3.05 -1.30 -14.88
CA GLU A 109 -2.91 -2.74 -15.12
C GLU A 109 -4.24 -3.46 -14.94
N HIS A 110 -4.95 -3.19 -13.84
CA HIS A 110 -6.27 -3.78 -13.59
C HIS A 110 -7.30 -3.43 -14.69
N LYS A 111 -7.29 -2.19 -15.21
CA LYS A 111 -8.18 -1.77 -16.30
C LYS A 111 -7.84 -2.45 -17.62
N LEU A 112 -6.56 -2.63 -17.92
CA LEU A 112 -6.08 -3.26 -19.14
C LEU A 112 -6.34 -4.77 -19.15
N GLN A 113 -6.10 -5.46 -18.07
CA GLN A 113 -6.39 -6.90 -17.94
C GLN A 113 -7.88 -7.24 -18.03
N TYR A 114 -8.77 -6.31 -17.76
CA TYR A 114 -10.21 -6.53 -17.85
C TYR A 114 -10.73 -6.65 -19.30
N LYS A 115 -9.93 -6.27 -20.29
CA LYS A 115 -10.24 -6.46 -21.72
C LYS A 115 -9.99 -7.91 -22.13
N LYS A 116 -11.04 -8.73 -22.09
CA LYS A 116 -11.01 -10.19 -22.23
C LYS A 116 -10.67 -10.74 -23.62
N ASN A 117 -10.44 -9.92 -24.65
CA ASN A 117 -10.28 -10.36 -26.04
C ASN A 117 -8.89 -10.02 -26.61
N ILE A 118 -7.83 -10.27 -25.82
CA ILE A 118 -6.46 -10.11 -26.32
C ILE A 118 -6.06 -11.44 -26.98
N PRO A 119 -5.62 -11.44 -28.26
CA PRO A 119 -5.08 -12.61 -28.91
C PRO A 119 -3.90 -13.19 -28.13
N GLU A 120 -3.80 -14.51 -28.03
CA GLU A 120 -2.74 -15.19 -27.28
C GLU A 120 -1.34 -14.80 -27.79
N SER A 121 -1.21 -14.55 -29.07
CA SER A 121 0.02 -14.07 -29.71
C SER A 121 0.51 -12.72 -29.18
N GLN A 122 -0.39 -11.87 -28.67
CA GLN A 122 -0.07 -10.56 -28.11
C GLN A 122 -0.01 -10.59 -26.56
N ALA A 123 -0.55 -11.62 -25.93
CA ALA A 123 -0.67 -11.68 -24.47
C ALA A 123 0.71 -11.65 -23.76
N LYS A 124 1.70 -12.35 -24.34
CA LYS A 124 3.06 -12.36 -23.80
C LYS A 124 3.71 -10.97 -23.89
N PHE A 125 3.68 -10.37 -25.08
CA PHE A 125 4.23 -9.03 -25.31
C PHE A 125 3.63 -8.00 -24.34
N LEU A 126 2.30 -8.02 -24.17
CA LEU A 126 1.63 -7.08 -23.26
C LEU A 126 1.98 -7.30 -21.80
N LYS A 127 2.24 -8.54 -21.37
CA LYS A 127 2.72 -8.83 -20.01
C LYS A 127 4.13 -8.29 -19.81
N ASP A 128 5.01 -8.48 -20.78
CA ASP A 128 6.39 -8.02 -20.73
C ASP A 128 6.42 -6.48 -20.67
N GLU A 129 5.63 -5.79 -21.50
CA GLU A 129 5.51 -4.32 -21.48
C GLU A 129 4.94 -3.80 -20.15
N LEU A 130 3.93 -4.45 -19.59
CA LEU A 130 3.37 -4.08 -18.28
C LEU A 130 4.40 -4.27 -17.16
N TYR A 131 5.21 -5.33 -17.24
CA TYR A 131 6.30 -5.55 -16.30
C TYR A 131 7.37 -4.46 -16.41
N ASP A 132 7.77 -4.08 -17.62
CA ASP A 132 8.73 -3.01 -17.85
C ASP A 132 8.22 -1.66 -17.33
N CYS A 133 6.96 -1.34 -17.56
CA CYS A 133 6.30 -0.17 -16.95
C CYS A 133 6.34 -0.22 -15.40
N ALA A 134 6.17 -1.40 -14.80
CA ALA A 134 6.28 -1.56 -13.35
C ALA A 134 7.70 -1.28 -12.85
N GLN A 135 8.74 -1.73 -13.58
CA GLN A 135 10.14 -1.47 -13.23
C GLN A 135 10.48 0.02 -13.35
N GLN A 136 10.02 0.68 -14.40
CA GLN A 136 10.22 2.13 -14.57
C GLN A 136 9.51 2.92 -13.46
N SER A 137 8.29 2.56 -13.11
CA SER A 137 7.54 3.15 -11.99
C SER A 137 8.29 2.98 -10.66
N ALA A 138 8.86 1.79 -10.41
CA ALA A 138 9.64 1.52 -9.20
C ALA A 138 10.97 2.31 -9.17
N ALA A 139 11.63 2.46 -10.32
CA ALA A 139 12.84 3.27 -10.43
C ALA A 139 12.55 4.75 -10.17
N LEU A 140 11.41 5.25 -10.65
CA LEU A 140 10.96 6.62 -10.40
C LEU A 140 10.71 6.85 -8.91
N ASP A 141 9.97 5.97 -8.23
CA ASP A 141 9.72 6.02 -6.79
C ASP A 141 11.04 6.11 -5.99
N LYS A 142 12.01 5.25 -6.32
CA LYS A 142 13.31 5.24 -5.66
C LYS A 142 14.08 6.56 -5.87
N ARG A 143 14.02 7.12 -7.08
CA ARG A 143 14.67 8.41 -7.37
C ARG A 143 14.03 9.55 -6.59
N MET A 144 12.70 9.59 -6.51
CA MET A 144 11.98 10.61 -5.74
C MET A 144 12.28 10.50 -4.24
N GLN A 145 12.34 9.28 -3.69
CA GLN A 145 12.76 9.05 -2.31
C GLN A 145 14.19 9.57 -2.06
N ASN A 146 15.13 9.32 -2.97
CA ASN A 146 16.50 9.81 -2.83
C ASN A 146 16.57 11.34 -2.85
N ILE A 147 15.79 12.00 -3.71
CA ILE A 147 15.72 13.48 -3.75
C ILE A 147 15.21 14.01 -2.39
N ARG A 148 14.13 13.44 -1.85
CA ARG A 148 13.62 13.80 -0.51
C ARG A 148 14.70 13.68 0.56
N ASN A 149 15.45 12.57 0.57
CA ASN A 149 16.49 12.33 1.56
C ASN A 149 17.61 13.37 1.49
N VAL A 150 18.05 13.74 0.29
CA VAL A 150 19.07 14.77 0.08
C VAL A 150 18.58 16.14 0.57
N ILE A 151 17.30 16.48 0.32
CA ILE A 151 16.72 17.75 0.80
C ILE A 151 16.69 17.74 2.33
N ALA A 152 16.18 16.69 2.97
CA ALA A 152 16.11 16.57 4.42
C ALA A 152 17.50 16.66 5.11
N GLU A 153 18.52 16.01 4.53
CA GLU A 153 19.89 16.12 5.03
C GLU A 153 20.47 17.53 4.91
N SER A 154 20.07 18.28 3.89
CA SER A 154 20.52 19.67 3.70
C SER A 154 19.87 20.61 4.72
N GLU A 155 18.58 20.43 4.99
CA GLU A 155 17.82 21.19 5.99
C GLU A 155 18.40 20.99 7.40
N THR A 156 18.65 19.73 7.79
CA THR A 156 19.25 19.41 9.09
C THR A 156 20.63 20.06 9.28
N LYS A 157 21.47 20.07 8.24
CA LYS A 157 22.79 20.72 8.30
C LYS A 157 22.71 22.25 8.40
N GLU A 158 21.68 22.86 7.85
CA GLU A 158 21.46 24.32 7.97
C GLU A 158 20.95 24.67 9.37
N GLU A 159 20.05 23.85 9.95
CA GLU A 159 19.58 24.04 11.33
C GLU A 159 20.72 23.88 12.34
N GLU A 160 21.57 22.86 12.22
CA GLU A 160 22.74 22.67 13.06
C GLU A 160 23.72 23.84 12.96
N LYS A 161 23.94 24.42 11.79
CA LYS A 161 24.79 25.63 11.62
C LYS A 161 24.20 26.87 12.28
N GLN A 162 22.87 27.03 12.25
CA GLN A 162 22.18 28.12 12.91
C GLN A 162 22.26 28.01 14.44
N ASP A 163 22.19 26.82 14.98
CA ASP A 163 22.30 26.58 16.42
C ASP A 163 23.72 26.79 16.97
N PHE A 164 24.74 26.63 16.12
CA PHE A 164 26.14 26.92 16.48
C PHE A 164 26.50 28.40 16.39
N LEU A 165 25.63 29.27 15.85
CA LEU A 165 25.89 30.73 15.85
C LEU A 165 25.77 31.29 17.28
N PRO A 166 26.81 32.02 17.77
CA PRO A 166 26.76 32.67 19.09
C PRO A 166 25.52 33.55 19.25
N ILE A 167 24.92 33.53 20.44
CA ILE A 167 23.63 34.19 20.76
C ILE A 167 23.63 35.68 20.37
N PHE A 168 24.78 36.38 20.51
CA PHE A 168 24.92 37.79 20.17
C PHE A 168 24.86 38.10 18.66
N LEU A 169 24.94 37.09 17.76
CA LEU A 169 24.77 37.27 16.32
C LEU A 169 23.31 36.98 15.87
N ARG A 170 22.48 36.43 16.74
CA ARG A 170 21.07 36.19 16.46
C ARG A 170 20.20 37.43 16.58
N GLU A 171 20.60 38.41 17.44
CA GLU A 171 19.82 39.64 17.74
C GLU A 171 19.95 40.73 16.67
N ASN A 172 20.89 40.64 15.71
CA ASN A 172 21.15 41.71 14.72
C ASN A 172 20.52 41.42 13.32
N LYS A 173 19.56 40.53 13.20
CA LYS A 173 18.78 40.28 11.96
C LYS A 173 17.30 40.69 12.13
N GLY A 174 17.03 41.76 12.87
CA GLY A 174 15.71 42.39 12.94
C GLY A 174 15.59 43.59 11.99
#